data_f294c9e49f89611390e87caac46cb71d
#
_entry.id   f294c9e49f89611390e87caac46cb71d
#
_cell.length_a   1.000
_cell.length_b   1.000
_cell.length_c   1.000
_cell.angle_alpha   90.00
_cell.angle_beta   90.00
_cell.angle_gamma   90.00
#
_symmetry.space_group_name_H-M   'P 1'
#
loop_
_entity.id
_entity.type
_entity.pdbx_description
1 polymer ?
#
loop_
_entity_poly.entity_id
_entity_poly.type
_entity_poly.pdbx_seq_one_letter_code
_entity_poly.pdbx_strand_id
1 'polypeptide(L)'
;MQVLLMNMIKIYNKDTGEVLVLDKVKKYGWEGLTFPGGKVEEGESFEDAAIREAKEETNLDIKNPKLVGIITWITDERKDVGLLYETSDFTGDLITDNREGKLFWQDYEDFKKTNPKSMSMNHILKIYEGECREVFWDFRGGKEEIKYF
;
A
#
# COMPACT_ATOMS: atom_id res chain seq x y z
N MET A 1 -3.19 18.02 16.26
CA MET A 1 -3.39 16.69 15.62
C MET A 1 -2.12 16.28 14.87
N GLN A 2 -1.63 15.10 15.14
CA GLN A 2 -0.48 14.55 14.44
C GLN A 2 -0.88 14.06 13.03
N VAL A 3 -0.01 14.28 12.05
CA VAL A 3 -0.22 13.79 10.68
C VAL A 3 0.94 12.86 10.33
N LEU A 4 0.62 11.66 9.85
CA LEU A 4 1.60 10.71 9.32
C LEU A 4 1.38 10.54 7.82
N LEU A 5 2.46 10.61 7.06
CA LEU A 5 2.44 10.38 5.63
C LEU A 5 3.05 9.00 5.34
N MET A 6 2.29 8.17 4.66
CA MET A 6 2.68 6.81 4.31
C MET A 6 2.48 6.56 2.83
N ASN A 7 3.04 5.49 2.33
CA ASN A 7 2.84 5.07 0.96
C ASN A 7 2.58 3.57 0.86
N MET A 8 2.07 3.17 -0.28
CA MET A 8 1.89 1.78 -0.67
C MET A 8 2.15 1.71 -2.17
N ILE A 9 2.82 0.65 -2.61
CA ILE A 9 3.17 0.51 -4.02
C ILE A 9 2.65 -0.83 -4.55
N LYS A 10 1.78 -0.76 -5.53
CA LYS A 10 1.39 -1.93 -6.33
C LYS A 10 2.44 -2.11 -7.40
N ILE A 11 3.35 -3.06 -7.18
CA ILE A 11 4.36 -3.44 -8.17
C ILE A 11 3.79 -4.62 -8.94
N TYR A 12 3.64 -4.50 -10.24
CA TYR A 12 3.02 -5.55 -11.04
C TYR A 12 3.87 -5.89 -12.26
N ASN A 13 3.80 -7.15 -12.65
CA ASN A 13 4.43 -7.64 -13.88
C ASN A 13 3.37 -7.65 -14.98
N LYS A 14 3.52 -6.74 -15.94
CA LYS A 14 2.53 -6.58 -17.03
C LYS A 14 2.49 -7.76 -17.98
N ASP A 15 3.56 -8.59 -18.03
CA ASP A 15 3.61 -9.74 -18.91
C ASP A 15 2.91 -10.96 -18.32
N THR A 16 2.90 -11.10 -16.99
CA THR A 16 2.30 -12.24 -16.29
C THR A 16 0.96 -11.93 -15.64
N GLY A 17 0.69 -10.65 -15.36
CA GLY A 17 -0.50 -10.24 -14.59
C GLY A 17 -0.35 -10.42 -13.08
N GLU A 18 0.87 -10.72 -12.62
CA GLU A 18 1.14 -10.91 -11.20
C GLU A 18 1.43 -9.59 -10.49
N VAL A 19 1.07 -9.53 -9.22
CA VAL A 19 1.40 -8.41 -8.32
C VAL A 19 2.29 -8.91 -7.20
N LEU A 20 3.15 -8.03 -6.70
CA LEU A 20 3.97 -8.32 -5.55
C LEU A 20 3.15 -8.16 -4.27
N VAL A 21 3.05 -9.23 -3.52
CA VAL A 21 2.25 -9.30 -2.28
C VAL A 21 3.17 -9.45 -1.08
N LEU A 22 2.86 -8.72 -0.02
CA LEU A 22 3.44 -8.88 1.30
C LEU A 22 2.40 -9.52 2.21
N ASP A 23 2.72 -10.69 2.75
CA ASP A 23 1.91 -11.31 3.81
C ASP A 23 2.39 -10.78 5.16
N LYS A 24 1.76 -9.69 5.59
CA LYS A 24 2.18 -8.93 6.77
C LYS A 24 1.79 -9.66 8.04
N VAL A 25 2.77 -9.88 8.92
CA VAL A 25 2.55 -10.60 10.17
C VAL A 25 2.69 -9.66 11.37
N LYS A 26 1.96 -9.95 12.46
CA LYS A 26 2.09 -9.33 13.79
C LYS A 26 2.05 -7.80 13.84
N LYS A 27 1.12 -7.17 13.14
CA LYS A 27 0.90 -5.72 13.22
C LYS A 27 -0.55 -5.45 13.61
N TYR A 28 -0.87 -5.37 14.86
CA TYR A 28 -2.19 -5.15 15.47
C TYR A 28 -3.24 -4.54 14.50
N GLY A 29 -4.05 -5.39 13.87
CA GLY A 29 -5.06 -4.99 12.90
C GLY A 29 -4.56 -4.74 11.48
N TRP A 30 -3.25 -4.80 11.24
CA TRP A 30 -2.66 -4.57 9.92
C TRP A 30 -2.05 -5.82 9.30
N GLU A 31 -2.19 -6.95 9.98
CA GLU A 31 -1.74 -8.25 9.45
C GLU A 31 -2.62 -8.69 8.27
N GLY A 32 -2.05 -9.54 7.43
CA GLY A 32 -2.70 -10.09 6.25
C GLY A 32 -2.06 -9.62 4.96
N LEU A 33 -2.66 -10.00 3.84
CA LEU A 33 -2.13 -9.70 2.51
C LEU A 33 -2.27 -8.21 2.19
N THR A 34 -1.18 -7.64 1.73
CA THR A 34 -1.09 -6.21 1.40
C THR A 34 -0.03 -6.01 0.31
N PHE A 35 0.15 -4.78 -0.11
CA PHE A 35 1.28 -4.38 -0.96
C PHE A 35 2.38 -3.77 -0.08
N PRO A 36 3.64 -3.80 -0.52
CA PRO A 36 4.72 -3.16 0.22
C PRO A 36 4.55 -1.64 0.27
N GLY A 37 5.14 -1.04 1.28
CA GLY A 37 5.12 0.40 1.49
C GLY A 37 5.69 0.77 2.85
N GLY A 38 5.67 2.03 3.17
CA GLY A 38 6.19 2.52 4.43
C GLY A 38 5.91 3.99 4.65
N LYS A 39 6.78 4.66 5.38
CA LYS A 39 6.62 6.07 5.75
C LYS A 39 7.38 6.98 4.82
N VAL A 40 6.82 8.16 4.57
CA VAL A 40 7.53 9.26 3.91
C VAL A 40 8.38 9.94 4.99
N GLU A 41 9.69 10.03 4.74
CA GLU A 41 10.61 10.69 5.66
C GLU A 41 10.67 12.19 5.39
N GLU A 42 11.04 12.94 6.44
CA GLU A 42 11.20 14.37 6.32
C GLU A 42 12.28 14.72 5.27
N GLY A 43 11.95 15.64 4.39
CA GLY A 43 12.89 16.12 3.38
C GLY A 43 12.92 15.35 2.08
N GLU A 44 12.18 14.23 1.96
CA GLU A 44 12.09 13.52 0.69
C GLU A 44 10.76 13.77 -0.02
N SER A 45 10.77 13.66 -1.34
CA SER A 45 9.53 13.71 -2.10
C SER A 45 8.70 12.44 -1.89
N PHE A 46 7.42 12.49 -2.18
CA PHE A 46 6.56 11.31 -2.08
C PHE A 46 7.01 10.20 -3.04
N GLU A 47 7.44 10.58 -4.23
CA GLU A 47 7.93 9.61 -5.21
C GLU A 47 9.24 8.96 -4.76
N ASP A 48 10.19 9.75 -4.27
CA ASP A 48 11.45 9.22 -3.75
C ASP A 48 11.23 8.29 -2.56
N ALA A 49 10.26 8.63 -1.69
CA ALA A 49 9.88 7.77 -0.57
C ALA A 49 9.36 6.42 -1.05
N ALA A 50 8.53 6.41 -2.09
CA ALA A 50 8.00 5.16 -2.65
C ALA A 50 9.13 4.30 -3.24
N ILE A 51 10.07 4.91 -3.97
CA ILE A 51 11.21 4.21 -4.55
C ILE A 51 12.10 3.63 -3.44
N ARG A 52 12.40 4.42 -2.42
CA ARG A 52 13.22 3.99 -1.28
C ARG A 52 12.57 2.84 -0.51
N GLU A 53 11.28 2.97 -0.18
CA GLU A 53 10.55 1.93 0.55
C GLU A 53 10.47 0.62 -0.25
N ALA A 54 10.23 0.70 -1.56
CA ALA A 54 10.25 -0.49 -2.40
C ALA A 54 11.61 -1.19 -2.35
N LYS A 55 12.71 -0.42 -2.40
CA LYS A 55 14.06 -0.98 -2.33
C LYS A 55 14.32 -1.64 -0.97
N GLU A 56 13.99 -0.95 0.11
CA GLU A 56 14.22 -1.44 1.47
C GLU A 56 13.38 -2.69 1.77
N GLU A 57 12.11 -2.70 1.36
CA GLU A 57 11.18 -3.76 1.68
C GLU A 57 11.30 -4.98 0.76
N THR A 58 11.63 -4.77 -0.52
CA THR A 58 11.54 -5.83 -1.53
C THR A 58 12.86 -6.12 -2.25
N ASN A 59 13.84 -5.24 -2.14
CA ASN A 59 15.07 -5.23 -2.92
C ASN A 59 14.89 -4.90 -4.41
N LEU A 60 13.69 -4.51 -4.82
CA LEU A 60 13.46 -4.10 -6.21
C LEU A 60 13.73 -2.62 -6.41
N ASP A 61 14.33 -2.30 -7.55
CA ASP A 61 14.51 -0.92 -8.00
C ASP A 61 13.34 -0.56 -8.91
N ILE A 62 12.40 0.22 -8.41
CA ILE A 62 11.24 0.65 -9.19
C ILE A 62 11.51 2.00 -9.85
N LYS A 63 10.87 2.22 -10.99
CA LYS A 63 10.91 3.48 -11.73
C LYS A 63 9.50 3.92 -12.09
N ASN A 64 9.35 5.22 -12.28
CA ASN A 64 8.12 5.84 -12.75
C ASN A 64 6.87 5.42 -11.97
N PRO A 65 6.90 5.43 -10.63
CA PRO A 65 5.70 5.13 -9.86
C PRO A 65 4.63 6.19 -10.14
N LYS A 66 3.42 5.73 -10.44
CA LYS A 66 2.29 6.62 -10.72
C LYS A 66 1.40 6.71 -9.49
N LEU A 67 1.14 7.92 -9.02
CA LEU A 67 0.19 8.16 -7.95
C LEU A 67 -1.24 7.95 -8.48
N VAL A 68 -1.96 6.97 -7.92
CA VAL A 68 -3.31 6.63 -8.38
C VAL A 68 -4.40 7.10 -7.44
N GLY A 69 -4.07 7.42 -6.21
CA GLY A 69 -5.03 7.94 -5.26
C GLY A 69 -4.49 8.00 -3.84
N ILE A 70 -5.36 8.39 -2.93
CA ILE A 70 -5.01 8.54 -1.52
C ILE A 70 -6.07 7.91 -0.63
N ILE A 71 -5.64 7.41 0.51
CA ILE A 71 -6.52 6.97 1.58
C ILE A 71 -6.15 7.72 2.86
N THR A 72 -7.16 8.16 3.59
CA THR A 72 -6.98 8.85 4.87
C THR A 72 -7.70 8.08 5.96
N TRP A 73 -7.00 7.85 7.06
CA TRP A 73 -7.59 7.38 8.32
C TRP A 73 -7.49 8.52 9.31
N ILE A 74 -8.60 8.94 9.87
CA ILE A 74 -8.59 10.02 10.84
C ILE A 74 -9.26 9.59 12.15
N THR A 75 -8.56 9.82 13.25
CA THR A 75 -9.07 9.66 14.61
C THR A 75 -9.09 11.02 15.30
N ASP A 76 -9.53 11.07 16.53
CA ASP A 76 -9.51 12.33 17.27
C ASP A 76 -8.10 12.88 17.52
N GLU A 77 -7.08 12.01 17.43
CA GLU A 77 -5.70 12.39 17.77
C GLU A 77 -4.76 12.45 16.57
N ARG A 78 -5.06 11.69 15.50
CA ARG A 78 -4.11 11.49 14.40
C ARG A 78 -4.81 11.37 13.06
N LYS A 79 -4.12 11.87 12.05
CA LYS A 79 -4.53 11.72 10.66
C LYS A 79 -3.41 11.01 9.91
N ASP A 80 -3.70 9.83 9.38
CA ASP A 80 -2.77 9.07 8.55
C ASP A 80 -3.19 9.24 7.09
N VAL A 81 -2.24 9.61 6.24
CA VAL A 81 -2.48 9.77 4.81
C VAL A 81 -1.63 8.75 4.06
N GLY A 82 -2.28 7.87 3.33
CA GLY A 82 -1.62 6.87 2.50
C GLY A 82 -1.65 7.27 1.04
N LEU A 83 -0.46 7.44 0.47
CA LEU A 83 -0.25 7.75 -0.95
C LEU A 83 -0.13 6.43 -1.69
N LEU A 84 -1.00 6.19 -2.66
CA LEU A 84 -1.08 4.90 -3.36
C LEU A 84 -0.45 5.02 -4.74
N TYR A 85 0.60 4.23 -4.95
CA TYR A 85 1.38 4.21 -6.19
C TYR A 85 1.28 2.88 -6.89
N GLU A 86 1.47 2.87 -8.21
CA GLU A 86 1.64 1.66 -8.98
C GLU A 86 2.75 1.82 -10.01
N THR A 87 3.42 0.72 -10.33
CA THR A 87 4.41 0.67 -11.40
C THR A 87 4.62 -0.76 -11.90
N SER A 88 4.91 -0.90 -13.18
CA SER A 88 5.38 -2.14 -13.79
C SER A 88 6.84 -2.04 -14.24
N ASP A 89 7.49 -0.93 -13.94
CA ASP A 89 8.87 -0.67 -14.33
C ASP A 89 9.78 -0.97 -13.12
N PHE A 90 10.37 -2.15 -13.11
CA PHE A 90 11.23 -2.58 -12.00
C PHE A 90 12.33 -3.51 -12.49
N THR A 91 13.42 -3.53 -11.72
CA THR A 91 14.55 -4.44 -11.92
C THR A 91 15.01 -4.95 -10.56
N GLY A 92 15.90 -5.95 -10.58
CA GLY A 92 16.49 -6.50 -9.37
C GLY A 92 15.88 -7.83 -8.95
N ASP A 93 16.42 -8.38 -7.88
CA ASP A 93 16.03 -9.68 -7.36
C ASP A 93 15.20 -9.52 -6.09
N LEU A 94 13.98 -10.02 -6.12
CA LEU A 94 13.07 -9.99 -4.98
C LEU A 94 13.64 -10.79 -3.81
N ILE A 95 13.63 -10.21 -2.60
CA ILE A 95 13.83 -11.00 -1.38
C ILE A 95 12.51 -11.71 -1.04
N THR A 96 12.61 -12.91 -0.46
CA THR A 96 11.42 -13.74 -0.20
C THR A 96 10.77 -13.45 1.15
N ASP A 97 11.49 -12.80 2.05
CA ASP A 97 10.92 -12.33 3.29
C ASP A 97 11.70 -11.15 3.85
N ASN A 98 11.04 -10.35 4.66
CA ASN A 98 11.63 -9.26 5.41
C ASN A 98 11.04 -9.31 6.83
N ARG A 99 11.40 -8.34 7.69
CA ARG A 99 10.89 -8.27 9.07
C ARG A 99 9.37 -8.08 9.17
N GLU A 100 8.72 -7.65 8.09
CA GLU A 100 7.27 -7.43 8.04
C GLU A 100 6.51 -8.70 7.67
N GLY A 101 7.13 -9.63 6.94
CA GLY A 101 6.50 -10.86 6.49
C GLY A 101 7.11 -11.43 5.23
N LYS A 102 6.39 -12.32 4.57
CA LYS A 102 6.82 -12.99 3.33
C LYS A 102 6.39 -12.18 2.12
N LEU A 103 7.23 -12.21 1.09
CA LEU A 103 6.99 -11.54 -0.19
C LEU A 103 6.90 -12.59 -1.29
N PHE A 104 5.90 -12.44 -2.16
CA PHE A 104 5.71 -13.36 -3.28
C PHE A 104 4.91 -12.69 -4.39
N TRP A 105 5.06 -13.22 -5.61
CA TRP A 105 4.24 -12.82 -6.75
C TRP A 105 2.96 -13.66 -6.75
N GLN A 106 1.84 -13.02 -6.99
CA GLN A 106 0.55 -13.68 -7.11
C GLN A 106 -0.24 -13.08 -8.25
N ASP A 107 -0.95 -13.93 -9.00
CA ASP A 107 -1.89 -13.43 -10.00
C ASP A 107 -2.84 -12.43 -9.38
N TYR A 108 -3.02 -11.28 -10.03
CA TYR A 108 -3.78 -10.17 -9.43
C TYR A 108 -5.24 -10.54 -9.19
N GLU A 109 -5.87 -11.25 -10.13
CA GLU A 109 -7.26 -11.67 -9.97
C GLU A 109 -7.42 -12.64 -8.80
N ASP A 110 -6.44 -13.54 -8.62
CA ASP A 110 -6.41 -14.44 -7.46
C ASP A 110 -6.17 -13.67 -6.17
N PHE A 111 -5.27 -12.68 -6.18
CA PHE A 111 -5.02 -11.83 -5.01
C PHE A 111 -6.30 -11.15 -4.53
N LYS A 112 -7.11 -10.62 -5.47
CA LYS A 112 -8.36 -9.94 -5.11
C LYS A 112 -9.34 -10.85 -4.38
N LYS A 113 -9.27 -12.15 -4.61
CA LYS A 113 -10.15 -13.17 -4.00
C LYS A 113 -9.55 -13.82 -2.75
N THR A 114 -8.27 -13.63 -2.49
CA THR A 114 -7.56 -14.31 -1.39
C THR A 114 -7.70 -13.53 -0.09
N ASN A 115 -7.96 -14.23 0.99
CA ASN A 115 -8.08 -13.68 2.34
C ASN A 115 -7.20 -14.48 3.32
N PRO A 116 -6.82 -13.92 4.46
CA PRO A 116 -7.17 -12.55 4.91
C PRO A 116 -6.28 -11.48 4.28
N LYS A 117 -6.88 -10.35 3.95
CA LYS A 117 -6.15 -9.14 3.58
C LYS A 117 -6.01 -8.25 4.80
N SER A 118 -5.05 -7.33 4.77
CA SER A 118 -4.96 -6.30 5.81
C SER A 118 -6.23 -5.44 5.80
N MET A 119 -6.52 -4.82 6.94
CA MET A 119 -7.82 -4.18 7.23
C MET A 119 -8.32 -3.22 6.15
N SER A 120 -7.43 -2.43 5.55
CA SER A 120 -7.83 -1.39 4.60
C SER A 120 -7.80 -1.84 3.14
N MET A 121 -7.29 -3.03 2.84
CA MET A 121 -7.03 -3.43 1.45
C MET A 121 -8.27 -3.47 0.57
N ASN A 122 -9.43 -3.87 1.08
CA ASN A 122 -10.65 -3.89 0.28
C ASN A 122 -11.06 -2.48 -0.18
N HIS A 123 -10.78 -1.47 0.63
CA HIS A 123 -11.04 -0.07 0.27
C HIS A 123 -9.97 0.46 -0.68
N ILE A 124 -8.71 0.13 -0.41
CA ILE A 124 -7.57 0.52 -1.24
C ILE A 124 -7.69 -0.06 -2.66
N LEU A 125 -8.15 -1.31 -2.77
CA LEU A 125 -8.33 -1.95 -4.07
C LEU A 125 -9.33 -1.21 -4.95
N LYS A 126 -10.33 -0.54 -4.39
CA LYS A 126 -11.25 0.30 -5.17
C LYS A 126 -10.50 1.41 -5.90
N ILE A 127 -9.47 1.97 -5.29
CA ILE A 127 -8.63 2.99 -5.93
C ILE A 127 -7.80 2.36 -7.05
N TYR A 128 -7.13 1.24 -6.78
CA TYR A 128 -6.32 0.55 -7.80
C TYR A 128 -7.14 0.05 -8.99
N GLU A 129 -8.42 -0.25 -8.75
CA GLU A 129 -9.35 -0.67 -9.81
C GLU A 129 -9.98 0.52 -10.56
N GLY A 130 -9.67 1.75 -10.17
CA GLY A 130 -10.18 2.95 -10.81
C GLY A 130 -11.63 3.30 -10.46
N GLU A 131 -12.19 2.70 -9.41
CA GLU A 131 -13.56 2.98 -8.97
C GLU A 131 -13.67 4.31 -8.23
N CYS A 132 -12.57 4.75 -7.62
CA CYS A 132 -12.49 6.04 -6.92
C CYS A 132 -11.02 6.48 -6.85
N ARG A 133 -10.78 7.72 -6.42
CA ARG A 133 -9.43 8.30 -6.29
C ARG A 133 -9.06 8.61 -4.86
N GLU A 134 -10.06 8.67 -3.98
CA GLU A 134 -9.85 8.99 -2.58
C GLU A 134 -10.78 8.15 -1.72
N VAL A 135 -10.21 7.61 -0.63
CA VAL A 135 -10.96 6.97 0.45
C VAL A 135 -10.72 7.80 1.69
N PHE A 136 -11.80 8.24 2.33
CA PHE A 136 -11.74 8.97 3.59
C PHE A 136 -12.43 8.14 4.65
N TRP A 137 -11.65 7.62 5.61
CA TRP A 137 -12.13 6.72 6.65
C TRP A 137 -12.05 7.43 8.00
N ASP A 138 -13.21 7.79 8.54
CA ASP A 138 -13.33 8.65 9.71
C ASP A 138 -13.77 7.84 10.93
N PHE A 139 -12.94 7.86 11.96
CA PHE A 139 -13.18 7.19 13.23
C PHE A 139 -13.40 8.19 14.38
N ARG A 140 -13.55 9.47 14.10
CA ARG A 140 -13.70 10.49 15.14
C ARG A 140 -14.99 10.32 15.92
N GLY A 141 -14.95 10.65 17.20
CA GLY A 141 -16.11 10.59 18.07
C GLY A 141 -16.65 9.18 18.31
N GLY A 142 -15.80 8.16 18.12
CA GLY A 142 -16.19 6.76 18.33
C GLY A 142 -17.15 6.21 17.28
N LYS A 143 -17.32 6.92 16.16
CA LYS A 143 -18.14 6.47 15.03
C LYS A 143 -17.22 6.11 13.87
N GLU A 144 -17.70 5.19 13.03
CA GLU A 144 -16.97 4.80 11.83
C GLU A 144 -17.80 5.22 10.62
N GLU A 145 -17.19 6.04 9.77
CA GLU A 145 -17.80 6.49 8.52
C GLU A 145 -16.76 6.44 7.42
N ILE A 146 -17.11 5.91 6.25
CA ILE A 146 -16.23 5.83 5.11
C ILE A 146 -16.88 6.50 3.90
N LYS A 147 -16.07 7.28 3.18
CA LYS A 147 -16.50 7.96 1.94
C LYS A 147 -15.52 7.67 0.83
N TYR A 148 -16.06 7.54 -0.37
CA TYR A 148 -15.29 7.32 -1.60
C TYR A 148 -15.54 8.48 -2.56
N PHE A 149 -14.46 9.00 -3.15
CA PHE A 149 -14.54 10.12 -4.09
C PHE A 149 -13.85 9.80 -5.42
#